data_e7546e6595168fa667d0681ba339fdfb
#
_entry.id   e7546e6595168fa667d0681ba339fdfb
#
_cell.length_a   1.000
_cell.length_b   1.000
_cell.length_c   1.000
_cell.angle_alpha   90.00
_cell.angle_beta   90.00
_cell.angle_gamma   90.00
#
_symmetry.space_group_name_H-M   'P 1'
#
loop_
_entity.id
_entity.type
_entity.pdbx_description
1 polymer ?
#
loop_
_entity_poly.entity_id
_entity_poly.type
_entity_poly.pdbx_seq_one_letter_code
_entity_poly.pdbx_strand_id
1 'polypeptide(L)'
;MYNQFKPVLTKELASIKEAGLYKKERIITSPQAAEITIEGGKTVLNFCANNYLGLSSHPKVIEAAKAAIDSHGFGLSSVRFICGTQDIHKILEEKISSFLGTEDTILYAAAFDANGGVFEPLFGEKDAIISD
;
A
#
# COMPACT_ATOMS: atom_id res chain seq x y z
N MET A 1 18.01 -27.79 1.00
CA MET A 1 16.82 -27.43 0.18
C MET A 1 17.12 -26.29 -0.79
N TYR A 2 17.60 -25.11 -0.35
CA TYR A 2 17.90 -23.97 -1.25
C TYR A 2 18.94 -24.30 -2.33
N ASN A 3 20.04 -24.97 -1.98
CA ASN A 3 21.13 -25.30 -2.92
C ASN A 3 20.68 -26.21 -4.09
N GLN A 4 19.67 -27.04 -3.88
CA GLN A 4 19.10 -27.87 -4.95
C GLN A 4 18.16 -27.06 -5.87
N PHE A 5 17.50 -26.03 -5.33
CA PHE A 5 16.59 -25.20 -6.10
C PHE A 5 17.28 -24.02 -6.82
N LYS A 6 18.44 -23.60 -6.32
CA LYS A 6 19.21 -22.48 -6.89
C LYS A 6 19.48 -22.60 -8.40
N PRO A 7 19.88 -23.78 -8.96
CA PRO A 7 20.09 -23.91 -10.40
C PRO A 7 18.81 -23.65 -11.22
N VAL A 8 17.65 -24.08 -10.71
CA VAL A 8 16.35 -23.85 -11.36
C VAL A 8 16.06 -22.36 -11.44
N LEU A 9 16.19 -21.64 -10.31
CA LEU A 9 15.99 -20.18 -10.28
C LEU A 9 16.99 -19.43 -11.16
N THR A 10 18.24 -19.87 -11.19
CA THR A 10 19.28 -19.24 -12.03
C THR A 10 18.93 -19.37 -13.51
N LYS A 11 18.48 -20.56 -13.94
CA LYS A 11 18.06 -20.81 -15.33
C LYS A 11 16.84 -19.95 -15.69
N GLU A 12 15.85 -19.87 -14.81
CA GLU A 12 14.65 -19.06 -15.03
C GLU A 12 14.99 -17.56 -15.15
N LEU A 13 15.83 -17.04 -14.26
CA LEU A 13 16.30 -15.65 -14.34
C LEU A 13 17.09 -15.36 -15.63
N ALA A 14 17.88 -16.31 -16.12
CA ALA A 14 18.58 -16.17 -17.39
C ALA A 14 17.57 -16.08 -18.56
N SER A 15 16.59 -16.97 -18.58
CA SER A 15 15.51 -16.96 -19.58
C SER A 15 14.73 -15.66 -19.62
N ILE A 16 14.38 -15.12 -18.44
CA ILE A 16 13.70 -13.81 -18.31
C ILE A 16 14.57 -12.69 -18.89
N LYS A 17 15.88 -12.72 -18.65
CA LYS A 17 16.82 -11.72 -19.21
C LYS A 17 16.97 -11.83 -20.71
N GLU A 18 17.11 -13.04 -21.25
CA GLU A 18 17.18 -13.30 -22.68
C GLU A 18 15.92 -12.87 -23.44
N ALA A 19 14.76 -13.07 -22.79
CA ALA A 19 13.47 -12.61 -23.32
C ALA A 19 13.26 -11.08 -23.23
N GLY A 20 14.19 -10.31 -22.65
CA GLY A 20 14.06 -8.87 -22.46
C GLY A 20 13.01 -8.46 -21.42
N LEU A 21 12.53 -9.40 -20.61
CA LEU A 21 11.49 -9.19 -19.62
C LEU A 21 12.05 -8.81 -18.22
N TYR A 22 13.35 -8.84 -18.04
CA TYR A 22 13.97 -8.49 -16.76
C TYR A 22 13.92 -6.99 -16.53
N LYS A 23 13.06 -6.57 -15.59
CA LYS A 23 12.92 -5.17 -15.20
C LYS A 23 13.93 -4.81 -14.12
N LYS A 24 14.83 -3.87 -14.43
CA LYS A 24 15.73 -3.29 -13.43
C LYS A 24 14.99 -2.17 -12.69
N GLU A 25 14.93 -2.26 -11.37
CA GLU A 25 14.36 -1.21 -10.52
C GLU A 25 15.23 0.05 -10.54
N ARG A 26 14.58 1.22 -10.49
CA ARG A 26 15.23 2.51 -10.29
C ARG A 26 15.17 2.87 -8.82
N ILE A 27 16.32 3.12 -8.21
CA ILE A 27 16.40 3.46 -6.79
C ILE A 27 16.16 4.95 -6.62
N ILE A 28 15.08 5.32 -5.92
CA ILE A 28 14.73 6.70 -5.61
C ILE A 28 15.44 7.08 -4.30
N THR A 29 16.11 8.23 -4.30
CA THR A 29 16.90 8.73 -3.17
C THR A 29 16.36 10.03 -2.56
N SER A 30 15.20 10.47 -3.02
CA SER A 30 14.46 11.64 -2.49
C SER A 30 13.10 11.24 -1.96
N PRO A 31 12.37 12.11 -1.24
CA PRO A 31 10.95 11.96 -1.00
C PRO A 31 10.17 11.85 -2.32
N GLN A 32 8.98 11.24 -2.26
CA GLN A 32 8.06 11.17 -3.41
C GLN A 32 7.49 12.55 -3.74
N ALA A 33 7.65 12.96 -4.99
CA ALA A 33 7.16 14.22 -5.55
C ALA A 33 6.98 14.08 -7.08
N ALA A 34 6.56 15.16 -7.74
CA ALA A 34 6.53 15.23 -9.21
C ALA A 34 7.94 15.13 -9.80
N GLU A 35 8.92 15.75 -9.15
CA GLU A 35 10.35 15.57 -9.42
C GLU A 35 10.99 14.75 -8.32
N ILE A 36 11.73 13.72 -8.70
CA ILE A 36 12.45 12.83 -7.78
C ILE A 36 13.90 12.69 -8.19
N THR A 37 14.76 12.47 -7.21
CA THR A 37 16.16 12.12 -7.44
C THR A 37 16.33 10.62 -7.41
N ILE A 38 17.04 10.06 -8.37
CA ILE A 38 17.39 8.64 -8.43
C ILE A 38 18.88 8.44 -8.13
N GLU A 39 19.27 7.19 -7.89
CA GLU A 39 20.65 6.80 -7.69
C GLU A 39 21.57 7.41 -8.76
N GLY A 40 22.73 7.96 -8.34
CA GLY A 40 23.61 8.74 -9.19
C GLY A 40 23.27 10.23 -9.26
N GLY A 41 22.30 10.73 -8.49
CA GLY A 41 21.98 12.16 -8.33
C GLY A 41 21.17 12.78 -9.48
N LYS A 42 20.69 11.97 -10.44
CA LYS A 42 19.87 12.47 -11.55
C LYS A 42 18.45 12.78 -11.09
N THR A 43 17.95 13.96 -11.41
CA THR A 43 16.54 14.36 -11.23
C THR A 43 15.71 13.90 -12.44
N VAL A 44 14.55 13.33 -12.18
CA VAL A 44 13.60 12.86 -13.21
C VAL A 44 12.17 13.21 -12.82
N LEU A 45 11.29 13.33 -13.80
CA LEU A 45 9.85 13.46 -13.58
C LEU A 45 9.23 12.09 -13.28
N ASN A 46 8.39 12.03 -12.26
CA ASN A 46 7.72 10.82 -11.83
C ASN A 46 6.25 10.83 -12.24
N PHE A 47 5.93 10.10 -13.30
CA PHE A 47 4.56 9.94 -13.80
C PHE A 47 3.87 8.63 -13.33
N CYS A 48 4.56 7.83 -12.51
CA CYS A 48 4.10 6.47 -12.16
C CYS A 48 3.63 6.36 -10.71
N ALA A 49 3.77 7.42 -9.89
CA ALA A 49 3.42 7.35 -8.48
C ALA A 49 1.92 7.46 -8.24
N ASN A 50 1.41 6.68 -7.28
CA ASN A 50 0.05 6.83 -6.74
C ASN A 50 0.00 7.96 -5.72
N ASN A 51 0.43 9.15 -6.13
CA ASN A 51 0.50 10.36 -5.30
C ASN A 51 -0.38 11.47 -5.91
N TYR A 52 -1.60 11.10 -6.28
CA TYR A 52 -2.52 11.95 -7.05
C TYR A 52 -2.82 13.30 -6.39
N LEU A 53 -2.86 13.35 -5.05
CA LEU A 53 -3.12 14.56 -4.27
C LEU A 53 -1.84 15.24 -3.77
N GLY A 54 -0.66 14.72 -4.09
CA GLY A 54 0.62 15.27 -3.63
C GLY A 54 0.86 15.16 -2.12
N LEU A 55 0.18 14.25 -1.43
CA LEU A 55 0.20 14.17 0.03
C LEU A 55 1.33 13.29 0.61
N SER A 56 2.02 12.49 -0.21
CA SER A 56 3.04 11.54 0.27
C SER A 56 4.15 12.19 1.10
N SER A 57 4.49 13.45 0.80
CA SER A 57 5.53 14.21 1.51
C SER A 57 5.01 15.53 2.05
N HIS A 58 3.69 15.66 2.23
CA HIS A 58 3.09 16.91 2.71
C HIS A 58 3.46 17.14 4.18
N PRO A 59 3.97 18.34 4.58
CA PRO A 59 4.47 18.60 5.93
C PRO A 59 3.48 18.30 7.03
N LYS A 60 2.21 18.68 6.88
CA LYS A 60 1.16 18.38 7.88
C LYS A 60 0.89 16.89 8.05
N VAL A 61 1.01 16.09 6.99
CA VAL A 61 0.85 14.63 7.06
C VAL A 61 2.03 14.02 7.79
N ILE A 62 3.24 14.49 7.51
CA ILE A 62 4.48 14.05 8.19
C ILE A 62 4.42 14.38 9.69
N GLU A 63 4.00 15.61 10.05
CA GLU A 63 3.85 16.03 11.45
C GLU A 63 2.81 15.18 12.18
N ALA A 64 1.64 14.94 11.57
CA ALA A 64 0.61 14.09 12.16
C ALA A 64 1.09 12.64 12.36
N ALA A 65 1.85 12.09 11.40
CA ALA A 65 2.43 10.76 11.53
C ALA A 65 3.44 10.68 12.69
N LYS A 66 4.32 11.68 12.84
CA LYS A 66 5.26 11.76 13.97
C LYS A 66 4.53 11.85 15.30
N ALA A 67 3.52 12.72 15.42
CA ALA A 67 2.72 12.86 16.63
C ALA A 67 1.98 11.55 16.98
N ALA A 68 1.49 10.82 15.99
CA ALA A 68 0.86 9.52 16.22
C ALA A 68 1.87 8.46 16.68
N ILE A 69 3.09 8.47 16.17
CA ILE A 69 4.16 7.57 16.65
C ILE A 69 4.50 7.88 18.11
N ASP A 70 4.58 9.15 18.49
CA ASP A 70 4.87 9.56 19.88
C ASP A 70 3.75 9.17 20.85
N SER A 71 2.50 9.24 20.43
CA SER A 71 1.33 8.95 21.28
C SER A 71 0.90 7.48 21.30
N HIS A 72 1.03 6.75 20.20
CA HIS A 72 0.51 5.39 20.00
C HIS A 72 1.60 4.35 19.70
N GLY A 73 2.84 4.77 19.53
CA GLY A 73 3.95 3.91 19.13
C GLY A 73 3.94 3.60 17.63
N PHE A 74 4.95 2.86 17.21
CA PHE A 74 5.13 2.51 15.79
C PHE A 74 4.29 1.31 15.36
N GLY A 75 4.17 0.30 16.19
CA GLY A 75 3.54 -0.97 15.84
C GLY A 75 2.21 -1.19 16.54
N LEU A 76 1.20 -1.60 15.81
CA LEU A 76 -0.12 -1.93 16.37
C LEU A 76 -0.16 -3.33 17.01
N SER A 77 0.79 -4.18 16.69
CA SER A 77 1.15 -5.47 17.30
C SER A 77 0.05 -6.52 17.39
N SER A 78 -1.13 -6.28 16.82
CA SER A 78 -2.23 -7.25 16.76
C SER A 78 -3.21 -6.95 15.63
N VAL A 79 -3.97 -7.96 15.23
CA VAL A 79 -5.14 -7.77 14.36
C VAL A 79 -6.26 -7.06 15.12
N ARG A 80 -7.07 -6.29 14.40
CA ARG A 80 -8.06 -5.38 15.00
C ARG A 80 -9.07 -6.09 15.90
N PHE A 81 -9.60 -7.23 15.49
CA PHE A 81 -10.68 -7.90 16.24
C PHE A 81 -10.20 -8.63 17.51
N ILE A 82 -8.89 -8.81 17.70
CA ILE A 82 -8.35 -9.40 18.94
C ILE A 82 -8.01 -8.30 19.93
N CYS A 83 -6.94 -7.54 19.69
CA CYS A 83 -6.50 -6.43 20.56
C CYS A 83 -5.74 -5.32 19.81
N GLY A 84 -5.94 -5.18 18.50
CA GLY A 84 -5.26 -4.20 17.66
C GLY A 84 -6.10 -2.98 17.27
N THR A 85 -7.35 -2.88 17.72
CA THR A 85 -8.16 -1.69 17.47
C THR A 85 -7.79 -0.59 18.44
N GLN A 86 -7.30 0.53 17.91
CA GLN A 86 -7.01 1.75 18.66
C GLN A 86 -8.08 2.81 18.38
N ASP A 87 -8.14 3.83 19.19
CA ASP A 87 -9.06 4.98 19.05
C ASP A 87 -8.87 5.70 17.71
N ILE A 88 -7.64 5.86 17.24
CA ILE A 88 -7.34 6.48 15.93
C ILE A 88 -8.01 5.75 14.75
N HIS A 89 -8.22 4.43 14.84
CA HIS A 89 -9.00 3.70 13.84
C HIS A 89 -10.46 4.15 13.85
N LYS A 90 -11.06 4.24 15.04
CA LYS A 90 -12.47 4.64 15.19
C LYS A 90 -12.69 6.09 14.78
N ILE A 91 -11.78 6.99 15.18
CA ILE A 91 -11.81 8.40 14.78
C ILE A 91 -11.74 8.54 13.24
N LEU A 92 -10.90 7.75 12.57
CA LEU A 92 -10.81 7.78 11.11
C LEU A 92 -12.08 7.23 10.46
N GLU A 93 -12.63 6.12 10.95
CA GLU A 93 -13.88 5.52 10.47
C GLU A 93 -15.05 6.52 10.57
N GLU A 94 -15.21 7.19 11.71
CA GLU A 94 -16.23 8.21 11.93
C GLU A 94 -16.08 9.42 10.99
N LYS A 95 -14.84 9.89 10.79
CA LYS A 95 -14.57 10.99 9.86
C LYS A 95 -14.91 10.65 8.42
N ILE A 96 -14.58 9.43 7.99
CA ILE A 96 -14.88 8.96 6.62
C ILE A 96 -16.41 8.82 6.46
N SER A 97 -17.09 8.19 7.41
CA SER A 97 -18.55 8.04 7.39
C SER A 97 -19.24 9.38 7.32
N SER A 98 -18.81 10.33 8.15
CA SER A 98 -19.36 11.70 8.15
C SER A 98 -19.11 12.43 6.82
N PHE A 99 -17.93 12.25 6.22
CA PHE A 99 -17.57 12.88 4.95
C PHE A 99 -18.37 12.32 3.77
N LEU A 100 -18.58 10.98 3.75
CA LEU A 100 -19.29 10.29 2.68
C LEU A 100 -20.81 10.23 2.88
N GLY A 101 -21.31 10.53 4.08
CA GLY A 101 -22.73 10.41 4.43
C GLY A 101 -23.18 8.95 4.58
N THR A 102 -22.30 8.06 5.01
CA THR A 102 -22.58 6.64 5.28
C THR A 102 -22.80 6.41 6.77
N GLU A 103 -23.49 5.32 7.13
CA GLU A 103 -23.75 4.97 8.53
C GLU A 103 -22.51 4.50 9.28
N ASP A 104 -21.61 3.79 8.59
CA ASP A 104 -20.36 3.29 9.16
C ASP A 104 -19.29 3.11 8.08
N THR A 105 -18.06 2.86 8.51
CA THR A 105 -16.88 2.65 7.66
C THR A 105 -16.02 1.53 8.25
N ILE A 106 -15.48 0.67 7.40
CA ILE A 106 -14.44 -0.28 7.74
C ILE A 106 -13.15 0.04 6.99
N LEU A 107 -12.01 -0.02 7.68
CA LEU A 107 -10.70 0.26 7.11
C LEU A 107 -9.98 -1.02 6.69
N TYR A 108 -9.33 -0.97 5.55
CA TYR A 108 -8.39 -1.97 5.06
C TYR A 108 -7.01 -1.35 4.80
N ALA A 109 -5.96 -2.16 4.89
CA ALA A 109 -4.58 -1.71 4.69
C ALA A 109 -4.31 -1.26 3.23
N ALA A 110 -5.01 -1.84 2.27
CA ALA A 110 -4.90 -1.50 0.85
C ALA A 110 -6.24 -1.70 0.12
N ALA A 111 -6.40 -1.03 -1.03
CA ALA A 111 -7.56 -1.22 -1.91
C ALA A 111 -7.69 -2.68 -2.39
N PHE A 112 -6.57 -3.36 -2.63
CA PHE A 112 -6.57 -4.78 -2.99
C PHE A 112 -7.19 -5.64 -1.88
N ASP A 113 -6.82 -5.39 -0.62
CA ASP A 113 -7.37 -6.10 0.54
C ASP A 113 -8.86 -5.81 0.73
N ALA A 114 -9.28 -4.56 0.50
CA ALA A 114 -10.69 -4.18 0.55
C ALA A 114 -11.50 -4.93 -0.50
N ASN A 115 -11.03 -5.00 -1.74
CA ASN A 115 -11.70 -5.75 -2.81
C ASN A 115 -11.77 -7.25 -2.48
N GLY A 116 -10.69 -7.85 -1.98
CA GLY A 116 -10.68 -9.25 -1.55
C GLY A 116 -11.58 -9.51 -0.34
N GLY A 117 -11.67 -8.58 0.57
CA GLY A 117 -12.44 -8.70 1.82
C GLY A 117 -13.93 -8.41 1.70
N VAL A 118 -14.38 -7.78 0.61
CA VAL A 118 -15.80 -7.43 0.43
C VAL A 118 -16.59 -8.56 -0.23
N PHE A 119 -16.04 -9.21 -1.24
CA PHE A 119 -16.81 -10.13 -2.07
C PHE A 119 -17.15 -11.44 -1.34
N GLU A 120 -16.18 -12.07 -0.71
CA GLU A 120 -16.39 -13.36 -0.06
C GLU A 120 -17.42 -13.33 1.09
N PRO A 121 -17.43 -12.33 1.99
CA PRO A 121 -18.40 -12.26 3.07
C PRO A 121 -19.83 -11.89 2.64
N LEU A 122 -19.97 -11.14 1.53
CA LEU A 122 -21.24 -10.54 1.14
C LEU A 122 -21.96 -11.32 0.02
N PHE A 123 -21.24 -12.05 -0.80
CA PHE A 123 -21.78 -12.70 -1.99
C PHE A 123 -21.59 -14.22 -1.97
N GLY A 124 -22.56 -14.94 -2.53
CA GLY A 124 -22.56 -16.39 -2.63
C GLY A 124 -22.83 -16.87 -4.06
N GLU A 125 -23.05 -18.18 -4.22
CA GLU A 125 -23.25 -18.82 -5.53
C GLU A 125 -24.44 -18.29 -6.34
N LYS A 126 -25.40 -17.60 -5.67
CA LYS A 126 -26.61 -17.06 -6.32
C LYS A 126 -26.49 -15.58 -6.68
N ASP A 127 -25.38 -14.96 -6.34
CA ASP A 127 -25.14 -13.56 -6.57
C ASP A 127 -24.29 -13.36 -7.83
N ALA A 128 -24.44 -12.21 -8.46
CA ALA A 128 -23.67 -11.82 -9.63
C ALA A 128 -22.89 -10.53 -9.35
N ILE A 129 -21.61 -10.51 -9.69
CA ILE A 129 -20.78 -9.32 -9.65
C ILE A 129 -20.65 -8.80 -11.08
N ILE A 130 -21.08 -7.56 -11.30
CA ILE A 130 -20.99 -6.88 -12.61
C ILE A 130 -19.96 -5.77 -12.46
N SER A 131 -18.91 -5.83 -13.27
CA SER A 131 -17.81 -4.85 -13.27
C SER A 131 -17.62 -4.29 -14.68
N ASP A 132 -17.23 -3.03 -14.78
CA ASP A 132 -16.82 -2.35 -16.01
C ASP A 132 -15.31 -2.52 -16.29
#